data_ff1a4e3b8f2db505c7bfe3549c7243ff
#
_entry.id   ff1a4e3b8f2db505c7bfe3549c7243ff
#
_cell.length_a   1.000
_cell.length_b   1.000
_cell.length_c   1.000
_cell.angle_alpha   90.00
_cell.angle_beta   90.00
_cell.angle_gamma   90.00
#
_symmetry.space_group_name_H-M   'P 1'
#
loop_
_entity.id
_entity.type
_entity.pdbx_description
1 polymer ?
#
loop_
_entity_poly.entity_id
_entity_poly.type
_entity_poly.pdbx_seq_one_letter_code
_entity_poly.pdbx_strand_id
1 'polypeptide(L)'
;MCIRDSFKQDVVDALVEEVHPQGIYERSDVPVRRLEGLEQLTGVMYGTVPDRVEMVENGVHFWVDVKEGQKTGFFLDQKENRAAIAPFVKGKTVLDCFTHTGSFALHAGHYGAKEVTGVDISAFACEFATENARLNGLENVVHFVEANAFDLLAEQSRAGVKYDVVILDPPAFTKTRSAIEAARRGYKEINLRA
;
A
#
# COMPACT_ATOMS: atom_id res chain seq x y z
N MET A 1 -5.64 -31.27 4.35
CA MET A 1 -6.65 -30.45 5.08
C MET A 1 -5.90 -29.30 5.73
N CYS A 2 -6.22 -28.07 5.37
CA CYS A 2 -5.56 -26.91 5.97
C CYS A 2 -6.06 -26.75 7.41
N ILE A 3 -5.15 -26.73 8.39
CA ILE A 3 -5.48 -26.54 9.82
C ILE A 3 -6.35 -25.30 10.01
N ARG A 4 -6.06 -24.24 9.28
CA ARG A 4 -6.79 -22.99 9.31
C ARG A 4 -8.27 -23.13 8.94
N ASP A 5 -8.58 -23.93 7.91
CA ASP A 5 -9.97 -24.14 7.48
C ASP A 5 -10.73 -25.02 8.48
N SER A 6 -10.03 -25.91 9.20
CA SER A 6 -10.65 -26.79 10.21
C SER A 6 -11.09 -26.04 11.47
N PHE A 7 -10.37 -24.95 11.82
CA PHE A 7 -10.66 -24.13 13.00
C PHE A 7 -11.24 -22.76 12.63
N LYS A 8 -11.81 -22.64 11.43
CA LYS A 8 -12.31 -21.37 10.91
C LYS A 8 -13.39 -20.76 11.81
N GLN A 9 -14.35 -21.56 12.23
CA GLN A 9 -15.42 -21.09 13.12
C GLN A 9 -14.87 -20.73 14.50
N ASP A 10 -13.98 -21.53 15.07
CA ASP A 10 -13.37 -21.25 16.37
C ASP A 10 -12.61 -19.92 16.36
N VAL A 11 -11.93 -19.58 15.23
CA VAL A 11 -11.25 -18.29 15.05
C VAL A 11 -12.25 -17.14 14.98
N VAL A 12 -13.36 -17.31 14.26
CA VAL A 12 -14.43 -16.31 14.21
C VAL A 12 -15.03 -16.05 15.58
N ASP A 13 -15.35 -17.12 16.31
CA ASP A 13 -15.97 -17.05 17.64
C ASP A 13 -15.02 -16.35 18.63
N ALA A 14 -13.74 -16.70 18.63
CA ALA A 14 -12.73 -16.05 19.46
C ALA A 14 -12.57 -14.55 19.11
N LEU A 15 -12.57 -14.17 17.83
CA LEU A 15 -12.50 -12.78 17.41
C LEU A 15 -13.75 -11.99 17.83
N VAL A 16 -14.92 -12.61 17.76
CA VAL A 16 -16.18 -11.98 18.20
C VAL A 16 -16.16 -11.76 19.72
N GLU A 17 -15.68 -12.75 20.48
CA GLU A 17 -15.61 -12.69 21.94
C GLU A 17 -14.59 -11.67 22.45
N GLU A 18 -13.37 -11.64 21.85
CA GLU A 18 -12.25 -10.84 22.38
C GLU A 18 -12.18 -9.43 21.78
N VAL A 19 -12.56 -9.26 20.50
CA VAL A 19 -12.37 -7.99 19.77
C VAL A 19 -13.69 -7.25 19.56
N HIS A 20 -14.83 -7.95 19.65
CA HIS A 20 -16.18 -7.41 19.40
C HIS A 20 -16.29 -6.64 18.06
N PRO A 21 -15.86 -7.21 16.93
CA PRO A 21 -15.82 -6.52 15.65
C PRO A 21 -17.23 -6.27 15.12
N GLN A 22 -17.41 -5.21 14.31
CA GLN A 22 -18.66 -4.97 13.58
C GLN A 22 -18.87 -5.99 12.46
N GLY A 23 -17.77 -6.50 11.89
CA GLY A 23 -17.79 -7.51 10.85
C GLY A 23 -16.45 -8.19 10.68
N ILE A 24 -16.49 -9.39 10.13
CA ILE A 24 -15.29 -10.17 9.77
C ILE A 24 -15.43 -10.57 8.30
N TYR A 25 -14.40 -10.29 7.50
CA TYR A 25 -14.35 -10.63 6.08
C TYR A 25 -13.20 -11.60 5.81
N GLU A 26 -13.51 -12.71 5.16
CA GLU A 26 -12.49 -13.67 4.74
C GLU A 26 -11.85 -13.27 3.41
N ARG A 27 -10.53 -13.24 3.37
CA ARG A 27 -9.72 -13.11 2.18
C ARG A 27 -8.82 -14.34 2.02
N SER A 28 -9.39 -15.40 1.47
CA SER A 28 -8.71 -16.68 1.17
C SER A 28 -8.58 -16.90 -0.34
N ASP A 29 -8.41 -15.81 -1.11
CA ASP A 29 -8.30 -15.75 -2.57
C ASP A 29 -6.84 -15.86 -3.08
N VAL A 30 -5.94 -16.37 -2.24
CA VAL A 30 -4.50 -16.49 -2.59
C VAL A 30 -4.21 -17.72 -3.46
N PRO A 31 -3.36 -17.58 -4.52
CA PRO A 31 -3.07 -18.67 -5.45
C PRO A 31 -2.51 -19.95 -4.82
N VAL A 32 -1.80 -19.82 -3.69
CA VAL A 32 -1.21 -20.98 -2.99
C VAL A 32 -2.27 -22.00 -2.55
N ARG A 33 -3.51 -21.58 -2.29
CA ARG A 33 -4.61 -22.51 -1.93
C ARG A 33 -4.86 -23.55 -3.02
N ARG A 34 -4.77 -23.18 -4.30
CA ARG A 34 -4.94 -24.11 -5.42
C ARG A 34 -3.86 -25.18 -5.44
N LEU A 35 -2.63 -24.87 -5.00
CA LEU A 35 -1.54 -25.84 -4.91
C LEU A 35 -1.79 -26.90 -3.81
N GLU A 36 -2.62 -26.55 -2.82
CA GLU A 36 -3.04 -27.44 -1.74
C GLU A 36 -4.40 -28.12 -2.03
N GLY A 37 -4.95 -27.94 -3.23
CA GLY A 37 -6.26 -28.48 -3.62
C GLY A 37 -7.45 -27.82 -2.92
N LEU A 38 -7.28 -26.59 -2.43
CA LEU A 38 -8.30 -25.82 -1.74
C LEU A 38 -8.92 -24.77 -2.66
N GLU A 39 -10.21 -24.52 -2.51
CA GLU A 39 -10.91 -23.45 -3.20
C GLU A 39 -10.48 -22.07 -2.69
N GLN A 40 -10.46 -21.10 -3.60
CA GLN A 40 -10.31 -19.69 -3.21
C GLN A 40 -11.67 -19.18 -2.72
N LEU A 41 -11.68 -18.59 -1.53
CA LEU A 41 -12.91 -18.15 -0.87
C LEU A 41 -12.75 -16.70 -0.41
N THR A 42 -13.81 -15.92 -0.62
CA THR A 42 -13.96 -14.59 -0.03
C THR A 42 -15.40 -14.44 0.45
N GLY A 43 -15.61 -13.67 1.50
CA GLY A 43 -16.97 -13.42 1.98
C GLY A 43 -17.04 -12.90 3.40
N VAL A 44 -18.24 -12.42 3.77
CA VAL A 44 -18.54 -12.01 5.14
C VAL A 44 -18.70 -13.26 6.02
N MET A 45 -17.91 -13.33 7.07
CA MET A 45 -17.95 -14.40 8.06
C MET A 45 -18.82 -14.05 9.27
N TYR A 46 -18.88 -12.76 9.61
CA TYR A 46 -19.65 -12.27 10.74
C TYR A 46 -20.06 -10.81 10.51
N GLY A 47 -21.24 -10.44 10.99
CA GLY A 47 -21.75 -9.07 11.03
C GLY A 47 -21.85 -8.40 9.66
N THR A 48 -21.48 -7.12 9.59
CA THR A 48 -21.56 -6.31 8.36
C THR A 48 -20.19 -5.71 8.05
N VAL A 49 -19.74 -5.87 6.82
CA VAL A 49 -18.48 -5.29 6.32
C VAL A 49 -18.81 -4.33 5.19
N PRO A 50 -18.59 -3.02 5.36
CA PRO A 50 -18.79 -2.03 4.30
C PRO A 50 -17.74 -2.22 3.18
N ASP A 51 -17.98 -1.61 2.01
CA ASP A 51 -17.05 -1.67 0.88
C ASP A 51 -15.75 -0.93 1.18
N ARG A 52 -15.84 0.13 1.99
CA ARG A 52 -14.68 0.89 2.45
C ARG A 52 -14.72 1.05 3.96
N VAL A 53 -13.59 0.84 4.60
CA VAL A 53 -13.39 1.01 6.04
C VAL A 53 -12.49 2.21 6.27
N GLU A 54 -12.88 3.13 7.14
CA GLU A 54 -11.98 4.19 7.56
C GLU A 54 -10.99 3.65 8.59
N MET A 55 -9.72 3.96 8.39
CA MET A 55 -8.63 3.62 9.29
C MET A 55 -7.80 4.86 9.57
N VAL A 56 -7.27 4.97 10.79
CA VAL A 56 -6.35 6.06 11.16
C VAL A 56 -5.00 5.46 11.55
N GLU A 57 -3.94 5.96 10.93
CA GLU A 57 -2.57 5.60 11.27
C GLU A 57 -1.69 6.83 11.41
N ASN A 58 -1.03 6.99 12.57
CA ASN A 58 -0.15 8.13 12.86
C ASN A 58 -0.82 9.51 12.63
N GLY A 59 -2.13 9.62 12.82
CA GLY A 59 -2.92 10.84 12.59
C GLY A 59 -3.37 11.06 11.14
N VAL A 60 -3.05 10.15 10.22
CA VAL A 60 -3.51 10.19 8.83
C VAL A 60 -4.70 9.23 8.65
N HIS A 61 -5.75 9.71 8.02
CA HIS A 61 -6.97 8.97 7.72
C HIS A 61 -6.87 8.28 6.37
N PHE A 62 -7.35 7.05 6.28
CA PHE A 62 -7.37 6.26 5.05
C PHE A 62 -8.72 5.59 4.86
N TRP A 63 -9.25 5.69 3.68
CA TRP A 63 -10.18 4.69 3.19
C TRP A 63 -9.39 3.43 2.84
N VAL A 64 -9.89 2.28 3.25
CA VAL A 64 -9.30 0.97 2.96
C VAL A 64 -10.36 0.08 2.35
N ASP A 65 -10.09 -0.48 1.19
CA ASP A 65 -10.90 -1.52 0.56
C ASP A 65 -10.44 -2.88 1.07
N VAL A 66 -11.16 -3.42 2.04
CA VAL A 66 -10.85 -4.73 2.64
C VAL A 66 -11.32 -5.90 1.80
N LYS A 67 -12.21 -5.67 0.80
CA LYS A 67 -12.79 -6.71 -0.05
C LYS A 67 -11.96 -6.96 -1.30
N GLU A 68 -11.64 -5.90 -2.05
CA GLU A 68 -10.97 -5.98 -3.35
C GLU A 68 -9.53 -5.43 -3.31
N GLY A 69 -9.17 -4.68 -2.26
CA GLY A 69 -7.85 -4.08 -2.13
C GLY A 69 -6.72 -5.11 -2.16
N GLN A 70 -5.54 -4.69 -2.60
CA GLN A 70 -4.35 -5.54 -2.68
C GLN A 70 -4.03 -6.13 -1.31
N LYS A 71 -3.78 -7.44 -1.23
CA LYS A 71 -3.63 -8.23 0.00
C LYS A 71 -4.88 -8.06 0.89
N THR A 72 -4.77 -7.32 1.99
CA THR A 72 -5.86 -7.01 2.93
C THR A 72 -6.31 -5.56 2.84
N GLY A 73 -5.95 -4.86 1.76
CA GLY A 73 -6.29 -3.47 1.50
C GLY A 73 -5.29 -2.45 2.02
N PHE A 74 -4.45 -2.81 2.99
CA PHE A 74 -3.43 -1.93 3.56
C PHE A 74 -2.22 -2.70 4.08
N PHE A 75 -1.05 -2.06 4.13
CA PHE A 75 0.22 -2.64 4.57
C PHE A 75 0.53 -2.19 6.01
N LEU A 76 -0.04 -2.85 7.01
CA LEU A 76 0.09 -2.48 8.43
C LEU A 76 1.52 -2.58 8.96
N ASP A 77 2.34 -3.46 8.40
CA ASP A 77 3.74 -3.70 8.76
C ASP A 77 4.65 -2.49 8.50
N GLN A 78 4.24 -1.54 7.65
CA GLN A 78 5.00 -0.35 7.30
C GLN A 78 4.71 0.86 8.20
N LYS A 79 3.88 0.74 9.23
CA LYS A 79 3.46 1.84 10.11
C LYS A 79 4.65 2.63 10.68
N GLU A 80 5.63 1.93 11.25
CA GLU A 80 6.80 2.56 11.86
C GLU A 80 7.72 3.19 10.81
N ASN A 81 7.84 2.59 9.62
CA ASN A 81 8.59 3.16 8.51
C ASN A 81 7.93 4.46 8.01
N ARG A 82 6.60 4.51 7.93
CA ARG A 82 5.88 5.74 7.59
C ARG A 82 6.03 6.83 8.65
N ALA A 83 6.06 6.48 9.93
CA ALA A 83 6.36 7.43 11.00
C ALA A 83 7.81 7.95 10.92
N ALA A 84 8.75 7.10 10.57
CA ALA A 84 10.18 7.43 10.55
C ALA A 84 10.58 8.46 9.48
N ILE A 85 9.75 8.73 8.47
CA ILE A 85 10.05 9.77 7.48
C ILE A 85 9.86 11.21 7.98
N ALA A 86 9.13 11.40 9.08
CA ALA A 86 8.75 12.71 9.60
C ALA A 86 9.92 13.74 9.69
N PRO A 87 11.12 13.40 10.22
CA PRO A 87 12.23 14.34 10.32
C PRO A 87 12.85 14.74 8.96
N PHE A 88 12.57 13.98 7.88
CA PHE A 88 13.21 14.18 6.58
C PHE A 88 12.36 14.99 5.60
N VAL A 89 11.03 15.07 5.80
CA VAL A 89 10.11 15.58 4.77
C VAL A 89 9.62 17.01 5.00
N LYS A 90 9.74 17.58 6.20
CA LYS A 90 9.20 18.89 6.53
C LYS A 90 9.79 20.01 5.63
N GLY A 91 8.92 20.70 4.91
CA GLY A 91 9.29 21.77 3.98
C GLY A 91 9.99 21.30 2.71
N LYS A 92 10.00 20.00 2.43
CA LYS A 92 10.71 19.36 1.32
C LYS A 92 9.80 19.00 0.15
N THR A 93 10.40 18.87 -1.04
CA THR A 93 9.78 18.22 -2.18
C THR A 93 10.03 16.72 -2.13
N VAL A 94 8.98 15.94 -2.22
CA VAL A 94 9.03 14.48 -2.02
C VAL A 94 8.50 13.74 -3.23
N LEU A 95 9.21 12.71 -3.68
CA LEU A 95 8.73 11.72 -4.64
C LEU A 95 8.52 10.38 -3.92
N ASP A 96 7.32 9.83 -3.99
CA ASP A 96 6.96 8.51 -3.46
C ASP A 96 6.67 7.54 -4.61
N CYS A 97 7.61 6.65 -4.92
CA CYS A 97 7.47 5.66 -5.97
C CYS A 97 6.85 4.37 -5.43
N PHE A 98 5.93 3.77 -6.20
CA PHE A 98 5.13 2.60 -5.80
C PHE A 98 4.16 2.96 -4.66
N THR A 99 3.57 4.14 -4.78
CA THR A 99 2.80 4.78 -3.69
C THR A 99 1.56 4.00 -3.26
N HIS A 100 1.06 3.06 -4.10
CA HIS A 100 -0.17 2.30 -3.87
C HIS A 100 -1.34 3.28 -3.60
N THR A 101 -2.05 3.14 -2.48
CA THR A 101 -3.14 4.04 -2.08
C THR A 101 -2.65 5.31 -1.36
N GLY A 102 -1.39 5.69 -1.56
CA GLY A 102 -0.82 6.95 -1.10
C GLY A 102 -0.25 6.95 0.31
N SER A 103 0.00 5.79 0.92
CA SER A 103 0.28 5.74 2.36
C SER A 103 1.53 6.51 2.78
N PHE A 104 2.67 6.38 2.10
CA PHE A 104 3.86 7.18 2.38
C PHE A 104 3.70 8.64 1.97
N ALA A 105 3.13 8.89 0.78
CA ALA A 105 2.90 10.24 0.27
C ALA A 105 2.04 11.08 1.22
N LEU A 106 0.96 10.51 1.74
CA LEU A 106 0.06 11.18 2.67
C LEU A 106 0.71 11.45 4.02
N HIS A 107 1.52 10.53 4.54
CA HIS A 107 2.32 10.77 5.74
C HIS A 107 3.34 11.91 5.50
N ALA A 108 4.00 11.96 4.33
CA ALA A 108 4.90 13.05 3.98
C ALA A 108 4.16 14.41 3.99
N GLY A 109 2.97 14.48 3.36
CA GLY A 109 2.13 15.67 3.39
C GLY A 109 1.70 16.06 4.81
N HIS A 110 1.24 15.09 5.61
CA HIS A 110 0.84 15.28 7.00
C HIS A 110 1.98 15.81 7.88
N TYR A 111 3.21 15.35 7.66
CA TYR A 111 4.40 15.83 8.37
C TYR A 111 4.97 17.15 7.81
N GLY A 112 4.24 17.80 6.91
CA GLY A 112 4.54 19.15 6.46
C GLY A 112 5.51 19.23 5.28
N ALA A 113 5.53 18.26 4.39
CA ALA A 113 6.19 18.39 3.10
C ALA A 113 5.63 19.60 2.33
N LYS A 114 6.48 20.25 1.54
CA LYS A 114 6.08 21.39 0.69
C LYS A 114 5.23 20.92 -0.48
N GLU A 115 5.61 19.82 -1.07
CA GLU A 115 4.96 19.21 -2.23
C GLU A 115 5.32 17.73 -2.27
N VAL A 116 4.36 16.86 -2.58
CA VAL A 116 4.56 15.42 -2.69
C VAL A 116 3.98 14.91 -3.98
N THR A 117 4.75 14.17 -4.74
CA THR A 117 4.28 13.41 -5.90
C THR A 117 4.32 11.92 -5.59
N GLY A 118 3.15 11.28 -5.53
CA GLY A 118 3.02 9.83 -5.43
C GLY A 118 2.85 9.21 -6.82
N VAL A 119 3.56 8.12 -7.09
CA VAL A 119 3.55 7.45 -8.39
C VAL A 119 3.22 5.98 -8.24
N ASP A 120 2.24 5.53 -9.01
CA ASP A 120 1.90 4.11 -9.15
C ASP A 120 1.50 3.78 -10.59
N ILE A 121 1.67 2.54 -10.99
CA ILE A 121 1.28 2.08 -12.33
C ILE A 121 -0.24 1.84 -12.43
N SER A 122 -0.92 1.75 -11.31
CA SER A 122 -2.35 1.47 -11.21
C SER A 122 -3.15 2.77 -11.17
N ALA A 123 -3.93 3.06 -12.22
CA ALA A 123 -4.88 4.17 -12.23
C ALA A 123 -5.83 4.11 -11.03
N PHE A 124 -6.38 2.93 -10.72
CA PHE A 124 -7.25 2.70 -9.57
C PHE A 124 -6.57 3.07 -8.24
N ALA A 125 -5.29 2.70 -8.06
CA ALA A 125 -4.55 3.05 -6.85
C ALA A 125 -4.35 4.57 -6.74
N CYS A 126 -4.01 5.25 -7.84
CA CYS A 126 -3.85 6.70 -7.88
C CYS A 126 -5.16 7.46 -7.61
N GLU A 127 -6.29 6.99 -8.17
CA GLU A 127 -7.62 7.55 -7.88
C GLU A 127 -7.96 7.40 -6.40
N PHE A 128 -7.76 6.21 -5.85
CA PHE A 128 -8.02 5.91 -4.43
C PHE A 128 -7.11 6.73 -3.50
N ALA A 129 -5.83 6.89 -3.86
CA ALA A 129 -4.88 7.74 -3.15
C ALA A 129 -5.29 9.23 -3.18
N THR A 130 -5.85 9.69 -4.31
CA THR A 130 -6.39 11.05 -4.44
C THR A 130 -7.59 11.28 -3.53
N GLU A 131 -8.47 10.29 -3.39
CA GLU A 131 -9.58 10.36 -2.43
C GLU A 131 -9.06 10.40 -0.99
N ASN A 132 -8.03 9.62 -0.66
CA ASN A 132 -7.37 9.66 0.63
C ASN A 132 -6.69 11.02 0.89
N ALA A 133 -6.13 11.68 -0.12
CA ALA A 133 -5.60 13.04 0.04
C ALA A 133 -6.71 14.03 0.42
N ARG A 134 -7.86 13.97 -0.25
CA ARG A 134 -9.02 14.82 0.07
C ARG A 134 -9.56 14.55 1.47
N LEU A 135 -9.60 13.29 1.91
CA LEU A 135 -10.02 12.91 3.26
C LEU A 135 -9.20 13.59 4.35
N ASN A 136 -7.92 13.88 4.04
CA ASN A 136 -6.98 14.54 4.96
C ASN A 136 -6.80 16.04 4.69
N GLY A 137 -7.48 16.64 3.70
CA GLY A 137 -7.27 18.04 3.30
C GLY A 137 -5.89 18.30 2.71
N LEU A 138 -5.27 17.28 2.10
CA LEU A 138 -3.91 17.32 1.56
C LEU A 138 -3.87 17.44 0.03
N GLU A 139 -5.00 17.58 -0.65
CA GLU A 139 -5.11 17.59 -2.11
C GLU A 139 -4.34 18.72 -2.79
N ASN A 140 -4.00 19.78 -2.05
CA ASN A 140 -3.20 20.89 -2.56
C ASN A 140 -1.69 20.69 -2.39
N VAL A 141 -1.28 19.64 -1.65
CA VAL A 141 0.12 19.36 -1.32
C VAL A 141 0.56 18.02 -1.90
N VAL A 142 -0.35 17.04 -1.94
CA VAL A 142 -0.06 15.66 -2.36
C VAL A 142 -0.80 15.36 -3.66
N HIS A 143 -0.06 15.05 -4.71
CA HIS A 143 -0.59 14.75 -6.04
C HIS A 143 -0.17 13.34 -6.45
N PHE A 144 -1.04 12.66 -7.23
CA PHE A 144 -0.77 11.30 -7.69
C PHE A 144 -0.73 11.22 -9.21
N VAL A 145 0.21 10.45 -9.73
CA VAL A 145 0.47 10.28 -11.15
C VAL A 145 0.47 8.78 -11.48
N GLU A 146 -0.38 8.38 -12.43
CA GLU A 146 -0.31 7.07 -13.03
C GLU A 146 0.91 7.00 -13.97
N ALA A 147 1.95 6.28 -13.56
CA ALA A 147 3.13 6.07 -14.38
C ALA A 147 3.92 4.83 -13.92
N ASN A 148 4.71 4.27 -14.83
CA ASN A 148 5.73 3.31 -14.47
C ASN A 148 6.90 4.06 -13.79
N ALA A 149 7.20 3.72 -12.54
CA ALA A 149 8.25 4.40 -11.76
C ALA A 149 9.64 4.31 -12.42
N PHE A 150 9.98 3.22 -13.12
CA PHE A 150 11.25 3.11 -13.84
C PHE A 150 11.37 4.12 -14.99
N ASP A 151 10.30 4.25 -15.77
CA ASP A 151 10.26 5.17 -16.90
C ASP A 151 10.26 6.62 -16.43
N LEU A 152 9.45 6.93 -15.42
CA LEU A 152 9.38 8.25 -14.82
C LEU A 152 10.76 8.69 -14.25
N LEU A 153 11.40 7.86 -13.43
CA LEU A 153 12.71 8.16 -12.87
C LEU A 153 13.77 8.36 -13.98
N ALA A 154 13.70 7.56 -15.05
CA ALA A 154 14.59 7.70 -16.20
C ALA A 154 14.36 9.02 -16.96
N GLU A 155 13.12 9.44 -17.13
CA GLU A 155 12.75 10.70 -17.78
C GLU A 155 13.15 11.89 -16.93
N GLN A 156 12.78 11.90 -15.66
CA GLN A 156 13.08 12.99 -14.73
C GLN A 156 14.58 13.17 -14.51
N SER A 157 15.34 12.07 -14.40
CA SER A 157 16.79 12.12 -14.32
C SER A 157 17.41 12.78 -15.57
N ARG A 158 16.92 12.46 -16.77
CA ARG A 158 17.39 13.11 -18.02
C ARG A 158 16.99 14.58 -18.09
N ALA A 159 15.81 14.94 -17.57
CA ALA A 159 15.31 16.32 -17.51
C ALA A 159 15.98 17.15 -16.39
N GLY A 160 16.79 16.54 -15.53
CA GLY A 160 17.45 17.22 -14.41
C GLY A 160 16.51 17.61 -13.28
N VAL A 161 15.33 17.00 -13.19
CA VAL A 161 14.39 17.21 -12.08
C VAL A 161 15.03 16.70 -10.78
N LYS A 162 14.85 17.44 -9.70
CA LYS A 162 15.39 17.11 -8.38
C LYS A 162 14.27 17.10 -7.34
N TYR A 163 14.34 16.11 -6.46
CA TYR A 163 13.56 16.03 -5.24
C TYR A 163 14.50 16.13 -4.04
N ASP A 164 14.01 16.67 -2.93
CA ASP A 164 14.76 16.68 -1.68
C ASP A 164 14.76 15.28 -1.02
N VAL A 165 13.66 14.54 -1.20
CA VAL A 165 13.47 13.18 -0.65
C VAL A 165 12.83 12.29 -1.71
N VAL A 166 13.36 11.09 -1.89
CA VAL A 166 12.73 10.04 -2.70
C VAL A 166 12.46 8.83 -1.82
N ILE A 167 11.23 8.36 -1.83
CA ILE A 167 10.79 7.15 -1.14
C ILE A 167 10.64 6.04 -2.17
N LEU A 168 11.29 4.91 -1.91
CA LEU A 168 11.24 3.72 -2.76
C LEU A 168 10.78 2.53 -1.95
N ASP A 169 9.52 2.10 -2.13
CA ASP A 169 8.97 0.88 -1.52
C ASP A 169 8.44 -0.07 -2.63
N PRO A 170 9.32 -0.59 -3.48
CA PRO A 170 8.91 -1.41 -4.60
C PRO A 170 8.39 -2.77 -4.15
N PRO A 171 7.49 -3.39 -4.91
CA PRO A 171 7.14 -4.79 -4.72
C PRO A 171 8.38 -5.67 -4.96
N ALA A 172 8.35 -6.90 -4.44
CA ALA A 172 9.41 -7.87 -4.72
C ALA A 172 9.52 -8.13 -6.23
N PHE A 173 10.64 -7.77 -6.84
CA PHE A 173 10.86 -7.91 -8.31
C PHE A 173 11.04 -9.36 -8.74
N THR A 174 11.19 -10.31 -7.82
CA THR A 174 11.17 -11.73 -8.13
C THR A 174 10.58 -12.58 -7.01
N LYS A 175 9.93 -13.66 -7.41
CA LYS A 175 9.47 -14.74 -6.53
C LYS A 175 10.15 -16.07 -6.83
N THR A 176 11.08 -16.11 -7.81
CA THR A 176 11.77 -17.32 -8.26
C THR A 176 13.28 -17.15 -8.29
N ARG A 177 14.00 -18.23 -8.02
CA ARG A 177 15.48 -18.21 -8.04
C ARG A 177 16.05 -17.87 -9.42
N SER A 178 15.40 -18.28 -10.49
CA SER A 178 15.83 -18.02 -11.88
C SER A 178 15.78 -16.54 -12.26
N ALA A 179 14.98 -15.72 -11.59
CA ALA A 179 14.83 -14.29 -11.88
C ALA A 179 15.67 -13.37 -10.98
N ILE A 180 16.54 -13.90 -10.11
CA ILE A 180 17.33 -13.10 -9.14
C ILE A 180 18.19 -12.06 -9.85
N GLU A 181 18.90 -12.41 -10.92
CA GLU A 181 19.77 -11.46 -11.62
C GLU A 181 18.99 -10.33 -12.30
N ALA A 182 17.79 -10.61 -12.81
CA ALA A 182 16.90 -9.59 -13.33
C ALA A 182 16.41 -8.66 -12.22
N ALA A 183 16.02 -9.21 -11.08
CA ALA A 183 15.60 -8.42 -9.91
C ALA A 183 16.74 -7.53 -9.39
N ARG A 184 17.95 -8.04 -9.29
CA ARG A 184 19.13 -7.23 -8.89
C ARG A 184 19.34 -6.03 -9.82
N ARG A 185 19.21 -6.24 -11.14
CA ARG A 185 19.26 -5.13 -12.11
C ARG A 185 18.14 -4.11 -11.87
N GLY A 186 16.93 -4.56 -11.63
CA GLY A 186 15.80 -3.68 -11.33
C GLY A 186 16.02 -2.84 -10.08
N TYR A 187 16.43 -3.45 -8.96
CA TYR A 187 16.75 -2.71 -7.73
C TYR A 187 17.91 -1.72 -7.93
N LYS A 188 18.96 -2.14 -8.65
CA LYS A 188 20.07 -1.24 -8.97
C LYS A 188 19.59 -0.04 -9.80
N GLU A 189 18.76 -0.27 -10.80
CA GLU A 189 18.25 0.74 -11.72
C GLU A 189 17.47 1.83 -10.98
N ILE A 190 16.47 1.45 -10.18
CA ILE A 190 15.66 2.44 -9.46
C ILE A 190 16.46 3.22 -8.42
N ASN A 191 17.41 2.58 -7.72
CA ASN A 191 18.26 3.25 -6.73
C ASN A 191 19.31 4.18 -7.33
N LEU A 192 19.73 3.95 -8.58
CA LEU A 192 20.68 4.84 -9.26
C LEU A 192 20.00 6.10 -9.82
N ARG A 193 18.69 6.06 -10.06
CA ARG A 193 17.92 7.14 -10.69
C ARG A 193 17.15 7.99 -9.69
N ALA A 194 16.90 7.44 -8.49
CA ALA A 194 16.35 8.16 -7.35
C ALA A 194 17.42 9.05 -6.70
#